data_f9a591848dc74d312529c4bc43a64973
#
_entry.id   f9a591848dc74d312529c4bc43a64973
#
_cell.length_a   1.000
_cell.length_b   1.000
_cell.length_c   1.000
_cell.angle_alpha   90.00
_cell.angle_beta   90.00
_cell.angle_gamma   90.00
#
_symmetry.space_group_name_H-M   'P 1'
#
loop_
_entity.id
_entity.type
_entity.pdbx_description
1 polymer ?
#
loop_
_entity_poly.entity_id
_entity_poly.type
_entity_poly.pdbx_seq_one_letter_code
_entity_poly.pdbx_strand_id
1 'polypeptide(L)'
;MVAGFFVPERKTPALNPLDKITEETLAAFRKAQQNGFVVANGIVGYDLADMVQLIPVNTPLFSSITRKVAPVGSTAAYWKIMTNLAASMPSPFTGLSVGGQLIPTNVLNASAPYVPVRISDSLDFDARDLARNYEDLESLAAAYTLSTWRVLEEKAMLAGQAAALPAIGTIVGTPVATGGSLPAAASYVSVQARSAHNYYWGGSGVMGTPVSVTTVSGGSITATVPAVKGAVAYDWFIGSSNSNGVYAGTSVTNTFTFTTLTAATAPPVLPDLFTGVPTKGVADGTFSANDYNGLLASTLLDYGAAGTLVTSGTATPSGATFISLDGAKLSAASGQSIPELDALFQGIYQQSQQIPNRILVAGQQGQDIKTRILGQQSALLELAGDSGSRVGVVAGGSVSKYVAFTGDVVDVQVSPHMMPGTIVAISDRVNFPESGITNVLESRVQRDVQEWDYGVTRTTSVGGGPRKEWDVSSIETFLNRAPLACGVLSNIQAG
;
A
#
# COMPACT_ATOMS: atom_id res chain seq x y z
N MET A 1 12.09 -29.12 87.26
CA MET A 1 11.42 -30.21 86.56
C MET A 1 10.53 -29.63 85.52
N VAL A 2 10.97 -29.69 84.28
CA VAL A 2 10.16 -29.24 83.14
C VAL A 2 9.87 -30.49 82.31
N ALA A 3 8.60 -30.87 82.30
CA ALA A 3 8.11 -32.05 81.58
C ALA A 3 8.16 -31.76 80.06
N GLY A 4 9.02 -32.52 79.35
CA GLY A 4 9.06 -32.50 77.90
C GLY A 4 7.81 -33.14 77.31
N PHE A 5 7.09 -32.43 76.51
CA PHE A 5 5.98 -32.91 75.70
C PHE A 5 6.57 -33.65 74.49
N PHE A 6 6.42 -34.99 74.47
CA PHE A 6 6.76 -35.83 73.33
C PHE A 6 5.60 -35.74 72.30
N VAL A 7 5.84 -35.08 71.21
CA VAL A 7 4.89 -35.10 70.08
C VAL A 7 5.26 -36.30 69.20
N PRO A 8 4.39 -37.28 69.02
CA PRO A 8 4.70 -38.42 68.12
C PRO A 8 4.77 -37.97 66.70
N GLU A 9 5.87 -38.23 66.00
CA GLU A 9 5.99 -38.11 64.55
C GLU A 9 4.85 -38.85 63.84
N ARG A 10 4.00 -38.08 63.19
CA ARG A 10 2.99 -38.63 62.29
C ARG A 10 3.72 -39.21 61.08
N LYS A 11 3.86 -40.53 61.02
CA LYS A 11 4.27 -41.23 59.80
C LYS A 11 3.25 -40.90 58.73
N THR A 12 3.65 -40.14 57.73
CA THR A 12 2.89 -39.96 56.51
C THR A 12 2.58 -41.34 55.90
N PRO A 13 1.32 -41.62 55.59
CA PRO A 13 0.95 -42.90 54.97
C PRO A 13 1.70 -43.04 53.64
N ALA A 14 2.22 -44.22 53.35
CA ALA A 14 2.88 -44.48 52.07
C ALA A 14 1.86 -44.23 50.95
N LEU A 15 2.19 -43.27 50.07
CA LEU A 15 1.38 -42.93 48.91
C LEU A 15 1.10 -44.19 48.07
N ASN A 16 -0.14 -44.33 47.66
CA ASN A 16 -0.60 -45.39 46.78
C ASN A 16 0.27 -45.39 45.49
N PRO A 17 0.63 -46.52 44.89
CA PRO A 17 1.43 -46.55 43.66
C PRO A 17 0.92 -45.65 42.54
N LEU A 18 -0.38 -45.45 42.44
CA LEU A 18 -1.02 -44.53 41.49
C LEU A 18 -0.74 -43.05 41.81
N ASP A 19 -0.71 -42.69 43.09
CA ASP A 19 -0.40 -41.31 43.52
C ASP A 19 1.09 -40.99 43.30
N LYS A 20 1.99 -41.97 43.44
CA LYS A 20 3.41 -41.84 43.12
C LYS A 20 3.63 -41.61 41.64
N ILE A 21 2.94 -42.36 40.77
CA ILE A 21 3.03 -42.17 39.30
C ILE A 21 2.51 -40.77 38.90
N THR A 22 1.45 -40.31 39.55
CA THR A 22 0.89 -38.97 39.30
C THR A 22 1.86 -37.86 39.78
N GLU A 23 2.49 -38.02 40.94
CA GLU A 23 3.50 -37.07 41.42
C GLU A 23 4.79 -37.10 40.59
N GLU A 24 5.23 -38.25 40.14
CA GLU A 24 6.39 -38.39 39.26
C GLU A 24 6.12 -37.77 37.87
N THR A 25 4.94 -37.98 37.31
CA THR A 25 4.54 -37.36 36.05
C THR A 25 4.37 -35.85 36.18
N LEU A 26 3.80 -35.35 37.29
CA LEU A 26 3.72 -33.91 37.58
C LEU A 26 5.11 -33.30 37.80
N ALA A 27 6.02 -34.00 38.49
CA ALA A 27 7.39 -33.55 38.68
C ALA A 27 8.18 -33.54 37.37
N ALA A 28 7.98 -34.53 36.51
CA ALA A 28 8.58 -34.58 35.17
C ALA A 28 8.03 -33.44 34.28
N PHE A 29 6.74 -33.19 34.40
CA PHE A 29 6.09 -32.08 33.69
C PHE A 29 6.61 -30.72 34.14
N ARG A 30 6.75 -30.48 35.46
CA ARG A 30 7.34 -29.25 36.02
C ARG A 30 8.82 -29.12 35.65
N LYS A 31 9.57 -30.21 35.58
CA LYS A 31 10.98 -30.22 35.17
C LYS A 31 11.14 -29.95 33.68
N ALA A 32 10.24 -30.44 32.85
CA ALA A 32 10.18 -30.12 31.42
C ALA A 32 9.84 -28.65 31.19
N GLN A 33 8.95 -28.08 32.00
CA GLN A 33 8.62 -26.65 32.00
C GLN A 33 9.81 -25.75 32.39
N GLN A 34 10.62 -26.17 33.38
CA GLN A 34 11.81 -25.42 33.81
C GLN A 34 12.96 -25.49 32.80
N ASN A 35 13.02 -26.51 31.96
CA ASN A 35 14.08 -26.70 30.96
C ASN A 35 13.78 -26.01 29.60
N GLY A 36 12.84 -25.08 29.55
CA GLY A 36 12.60 -24.29 28.36
C GLY A 36 12.11 -25.10 27.17
N PHE A 37 11.21 -26.06 27.39
CA PHE A 37 10.46 -26.67 26.30
C PHE A 37 9.63 -25.55 25.62
N VAL A 38 10.21 -25.00 24.59
CA VAL A 38 9.47 -24.12 23.67
C VAL A 38 8.53 -25.03 22.90
N VAL A 39 7.33 -25.21 23.42
CA VAL A 39 6.23 -25.73 22.61
C VAL A 39 5.97 -24.68 21.55
N ALA A 40 6.20 -25.02 20.30
CA ALA A 40 6.17 -24.12 19.16
C ALA A 40 4.80 -23.45 18.92
N ASN A 41 3.81 -23.64 19.78
CA ASN A 41 2.46 -23.09 19.67
C ASN A 41 1.89 -22.63 21.02
N GLY A 42 2.67 -21.94 21.83
CA GLY A 42 2.13 -21.07 22.88
C GLY A 42 1.42 -21.76 24.04
N ILE A 43 1.52 -23.09 24.20
CA ILE A 43 0.91 -23.81 25.32
C ILE A 43 1.92 -23.94 26.45
N VAL A 44 2.09 -22.88 27.17
CA VAL A 44 2.76 -22.89 28.46
C VAL A 44 1.74 -22.31 29.43
N GLY A 45 1.46 -23.02 30.52
CA GLY A 45 0.61 -22.52 31.60
C GLY A 45 1.29 -21.38 32.32
N TYR A 46 1.38 -20.24 31.64
CA TYR A 46 1.80 -18.97 32.21
C TYR A 46 0.56 -18.23 32.69
N ASP A 47 0.75 -17.40 33.69
CA ASP A 47 -0.18 -16.32 33.99
C ASP A 47 -0.10 -15.35 32.81
N LEU A 48 -0.92 -15.62 31.78
CA LEU A 48 -1.01 -14.80 30.59
C LEU A 48 -1.85 -13.57 30.95
N ALA A 49 -1.17 -12.43 31.01
CA ALA A 49 -1.88 -11.17 30.92
C ALA A 49 -2.68 -11.10 29.63
N ASP A 50 -3.76 -10.34 29.62
CA ASP A 50 -4.58 -10.14 28.45
C ASP A 50 -3.75 -9.80 27.21
N MET A 51 -4.05 -10.44 26.08
CA MET A 51 -3.31 -10.22 24.85
C MET A 51 -3.49 -8.76 24.38
N VAL A 52 -2.37 -8.06 24.24
CA VAL A 52 -2.35 -6.72 23.66
C VAL A 52 -2.09 -6.81 22.18
N GLN A 53 -3.04 -6.34 21.38
CA GLN A 53 -2.82 -6.19 19.95
C GLN A 53 -1.82 -5.06 19.71
N LEU A 54 -0.60 -5.40 19.28
CA LEU A 54 0.49 -4.44 19.04
C LEU A 54 0.25 -3.57 17.81
N ILE A 55 -0.45 -4.11 16.81
CA ILE A 55 -0.73 -3.41 15.56
C ILE A 55 -2.25 -3.23 15.43
N PRO A 56 -2.77 -2.02 15.71
CA PRO A 56 -4.17 -1.73 15.52
C PRO A 56 -4.53 -1.78 14.03
N VAL A 57 -5.73 -2.22 13.71
CA VAL A 57 -6.27 -2.17 12.35
C VAL A 57 -6.58 -0.71 12.01
N ASN A 58 -5.78 -0.13 11.12
CA ASN A 58 -5.98 1.23 10.62
C ASN A 58 -6.21 1.17 9.11
N THR A 59 -7.46 1.34 8.70
CA THR A 59 -7.90 1.25 7.31
C THR A 59 -8.63 2.52 6.89
N PRO A 60 -7.89 3.63 6.65
CA PRO A 60 -8.50 4.93 6.41
C PRO A 60 -9.27 5.01 5.08
N LEU A 61 -8.80 4.35 4.04
CA LEU A 61 -9.48 4.33 2.75
C LEU A 61 -10.76 3.49 2.82
N PHE A 62 -10.66 2.27 3.33
CA PHE A 62 -11.80 1.36 3.49
C PHE A 62 -12.93 1.98 4.31
N SER A 63 -12.59 2.65 5.42
CA SER A 63 -13.59 3.30 6.28
C SER A 63 -14.28 4.50 5.64
N SER A 64 -13.68 5.11 4.62
CA SER A 64 -14.20 6.30 3.94
C SER A 64 -15.03 5.98 2.69
N ILE A 65 -14.92 4.77 2.15
CA ILE A 65 -15.57 4.38 0.89
C ILE A 65 -16.95 3.80 1.15
N THR A 66 -17.90 4.22 0.32
CA THR A 66 -19.27 3.65 0.38
C THR A 66 -19.29 2.27 -0.28
N ARG A 67 -19.75 1.30 0.47
CA ARG A 67 -20.02 -0.06 -0.01
C ARG A 67 -21.44 -0.18 -0.55
N LYS A 68 -21.61 -0.74 -1.74
CA LYS A 68 -22.92 -0.97 -2.36
C LYS A 68 -23.05 -2.39 -2.85
N VAL A 69 -24.18 -3.01 -2.59
CA VAL A 69 -24.49 -4.35 -3.09
C VAL A 69 -24.76 -4.28 -4.59
N ALA A 70 -24.13 -5.18 -5.33
CA ALA A 70 -24.33 -5.33 -6.77
C ALA A 70 -25.68 -6.00 -7.09
N PRO A 71 -26.27 -5.72 -8.26
CA PRO A 71 -27.40 -6.50 -8.75
C PRO A 71 -27.06 -7.98 -8.89
N VAL A 72 -28.00 -8.85 -8.57
CA VAL A 72 -27.83 -10.30 -8.65
C VAL A 72 -27.53 -10.71 -10.10
N GLY A 73 -26.52 -11.58 -10.29
CA GLY A 73 -26.11 -12.08 -11.60
C GLY A 73 -25.20 -11.16 -12.40
N SER A 74 -24.80 -10.03 -11.85
CA SER A 74 -23.83 -9.13 -12.52
C SER A 74 -22.43 -9.69 -12.46
N THR A 75 -21.75 -9.81 -13.59
CA THR A 75 -20.33 -10.25 -13.67
C THR A 75 -19.34 -9.10 -13.61
N ALA A 76 -19.78 -7.89 -13.90
CA ALA A 76 -18.99 -6.68 -13.85
C ALA A 76 -19.85 -5.46 -13.49
N ALA A 77 -19.26 -4.46 -12.90
CA ALA A 77 -19.87 -3.16 -12.71
C ALA A 77 -19.64 -2.31 -13.97
N TYR A 78 -20.68 -1.70 -14.50
CA TYR A 78 -20.63 -0.82 -15.68
C TYR A 78 -21.03 0.60 -15.28
N TRP A 79 -20.32 1.59 -15.81
CA TRP A 79 -20.70 2.99 -15.68
C TRP A 79 -20.27 3.79 -16.91
N LYS A 80 -20.76 5.03 -16.99
CA LYS A 80 -20.41 5.95 -18.08
C LYS A 80 -19.60 7.09 -17.51
N ILE A 81 -18.55 7.48 -18.21
CA ILE A 81 -17.69 8.61 -17.90
C ILE A 81 -17.86 9.64 -19.00
N MET A 82 -18.29 10.83 -18.64
CA MET A 82 -18.27 11.97 -19.55
C MET A 82 -16.89 12.61 -19.47
N THR A 83 -16.13 12.54 -20.56
CA THR A 83 -14.73 12.97 -20.55
C THR A 83 -14.55 14.45 -20.86
N ASN A 84 -15.53 15.08 -21.51
CA ASN A 84 -15.38 16.47 -21.92
C ASN A 84 -16.71 17.14 -22.23
N LEU A 85 -16.98 18.24 -21.55
CA LEU A 85 -18.06 19.15 -21.90
C LEU A 85 -17.62 20.25 -22.86
N ALA A 86 -16.33 20.55 -22.95
CA ALA A 86 -15.84 21.78 -23.52
C ALA A 86 -14.70 21.68 -24.56
N ALA A 87 -14.18 20.48 -24.87
CA ALA A 87 -13.00 20.34 -25.75
C ALA A 87 -13.22 20.82 -27.16
N SER A 88 -14.44 20.95 -27.57
CA SER A 88 -14.79 21.51 -28.88
C SER A 88 -16.01 22.39 -28.79
N MET A 89 -15.93 23.42 -27.91
CA MET A 89 -16.97 24.47 -27.93
C MET A 89 -16.88 25.22 -29.25
N PRO A 90 -17.86 25.09 -30.12
CA PRO A 90 -17.97 25.94 -31.27
C PRO A 90 -18.22 27.36 -30.79
N SER A 91 -17.85 28.36 -31.62
CA SER A 91 -18.18 29.75 -31.30
C SER A 91 -19.69 29.88 -31.05
N PRO A 92 -20.13 30.43 -29.91
CA PRO A 92 -21.56 30.66 -29.67
C PRO A 92 -22.14 31.76 -30.53
N PHE A 93 -21.26 32.52 -31.16
CA PHE A 93 -21.65 33.67 -32.00
C PHE A 93 -21.97 33.18 -33.42
N THR A 94 -23.23 33.17 -33.77
CA THR A 94 -23.72 32.84 -35.10
C THR A 94 -24.38 34.08 -35.73
N GLY A 95 -24.40 34.13 -37.08
CA GLY A 95 -25.15 35.20 -37.78
C GLY A 95 -26.66 35.05 -37.57
N LEU A 96 -27.37 36.14 -37.79
CA LEU A 96 -28.84 36.15 -37.84
C LEU A 96 -29.33 35.08 -38.84
N SER A 97 -30.20 34.20 -38.41
CA SER A 97 -30.77 33.10 -39.19
C SER A 97 -29.86 31.84 -39.37
N VAL A 98 -28.74 31.77 -38.69
CA VAL A 98 -27.87 30.57 -38.68
C VAL A 98 -28.06 29.82 -37.37
N GLY A 99 -28.38 28.52 -37.44
CA GLY A 99 -28.50 27.67 -36.24
C GLY A 99 -27.15 27.46 -35.55
N GLY A 100 -27.16 27.24 -34.24
CA GLY A 100 -25.97 26.90 -33.47
C GLY A 100 -25.34 25.58 -33.92
N GLN A 101 -24.05 25.43 -33.71
CA GLN A 101 -23.37 24.14 -33.99
C GLN A 101 -23.75 23.10 -32.92
N LEU A 102 -23.85 21.86 -33.37
CA LEU A 102 -24.10 20.71 -32.48
C LEU A 102 -22.86 20.48 -31.59
N ILE A 103 -23.07 20.32 -30.31
CA ILE A 103 -22.02 19.98 -29.36
C ILE A 103 -21.96 18.45 -29.26
N PRO A 104 -20.89 17.81 -29.68
CA PRO A 104 -20.74 16.34 -29.52
C PRO A 104 -20.53 16.02 -28.04
N THR A 105 -21.33 15.12 -27.50
CA THR A 105 -21.17 14.58 -26.17
C THR A 105 -20.28 13.35 -26.22
N ASN A 106 -19.07 13.44 -25.66
CA ASN A 106 -18.17 12.29 -25.55
C ASN A 106 -18.44 11.54 -24.25
N VAL A 107 -18.96 10.33 -24.37
CA VAL A 107 -19.23 9.43 -23.27
C VAL A 107 -18.45 8.13 -23.47
N LEU A 108 -17.61 7.80 -22.51
CA LEU A 108 -16.89 6.52 -22.47
C LEU A 108 -17.64 5.54 -21.58
N ASN A 109 -17.64 4.27 -21.99
CA ASN A 109 -18.15 3.18 -21.19
C ASN A 109 -16.98 2.58 -20.40
N ALA A 110 -17.11 2.52 -19.09
CA ALA A 110 -16.15 1.89 -18.21
C ALA A 110 -16.78 0.65 -17.56
N SER A 111 -15.95 -0.33 -17.28
CA SER A 111 -16.35 -1.56 -16.59
C SER A 111 -15.25 -2.02 -15.64
N ALA A 112 -15.65 -2.68 -14.56
CA ALA A 112 -14.74 -3.35 -13.65
C ALA A 112 -15.31 -4.72 -13.27
N PRO A 113 -14.57 -5.82 -13.48
CA PRO A 113 -15.03 -7.16 -13.14
C PRO A 113 -15.12 -7.33 -11.62
N TYR A 114 -16.03 -8.17 -11.16
CA TYR A 114 -16.06 -8.62 -9.77
C TYR A 114 -15.02 -9.71 -9.57
N VAL A 115 -14.20 -9.53 -8.55
CA VAL A 115 -13.06 -10.42 -8.25
C VAL A 115 -13.23 -11.00 -6.85
N PRO A 116 -12.99 -12.30 -6.66
CA PRO A 116 -13.00 -12.90 -5.33
C PRO A 116 -11.74 -12.50 -4.55
N VAL A 117 -11.94 -11.89 -3.38
CA VAL A 117 -10.90 -11.66 -2.38
C VAL A 117 -11.08 -12.72 -1.30
N ARG A 118 -10.03 -13.47 -0.99
CA ARG A 118 -10.09 -14.59 -0.05
C ARG A 118 -8.84 -14.70 0.80
N ILE A 119 -9.02 -15.05 2.05
CA ILE A 119 -7.96 -15.45 2.97
C ILE A 119 -8.40 -16.72 3.70
N SER A 120 -7.47 -17.66 3.86
CA SER A 120 -7.71 -18.92 4.55
C SER A 120 -6.89 -18.98 5.81
N ASP A 121 -7.43 -19.62 6.85
CA ASP A 121 -6.71 -19.90 8.07
C ASP A 121 -7.02 -21.32 8.55
N SER A 122 -6.19 -21.87 9.42
CA SER A 122 -6.36 -23.21 9.96
C SER A 122 -5.93 -23.29 11.41
N LEU A 123 -6.70 -24.01 12.22
CA LEU A 123 -6.42 -24.26 13.62
C LEU A 123 -6.23 -25.76 13.85
N ASP A 124 -5.13 -26.11 14.51
CA ASP A 124 -4.84 -27.48 14.92
C ASP A 124 -5.70 -27.85 16.14
N PHE A 125 -6.36 -29.02 16.09
CA PHE A 125 -7.20 -29.50 17.20
C PHE A 125 -6.42 -29.77 18.47
N ASP A 126 -5.20 -30.28 18.36
CA ASP A 126 -4.37 -30.54 19.53
C ASP A 126 -4.02 -29.23 20.25
N ALA A 127 -3.74 -28.16 19.48
CA ALA A 127 -3.51 -26.83 20.03
C ALA A 127 -4.78 -26.27 20.71
N ARG A 128 -5.95 -26.43 20.07
CA ARG A 128 -7.23 -26.00 20.61
C ARG A 128 -7.57 -26.72 21.94
N ASP A 129 -7.40 -28.02 21.98
CA ASP A 129 -7.74 -28.82 23.16
C ASP A 129 -6.80 -28.53 24.33
N LEU A 130 -5.54 -28.24 24.06
CA LEU A 130 -4.56 -27.84 25.08
C LEU A 130 -4.83 -26.42 25.62
N ALA A 131 -5.31 -25.52 24.80
CA ALA A 131 -5.64 -24.15 25.21
C ALA A 131 -7.02 -23.99 25.86
N ARG A 132 -7.89 -24.99 25.77
CA ARG A 132 -9.31 -24.94 26.16
C ARG A 132 -9.58 -24.43 27.60
N ASN A 133 -8.62 -24.58 28.49
CA ASN A 133 -8.77 -24.11 29.88
C ASN A 133 -8.28 -22.68 30.11
N TYR A 134 -7.65 -22.07 29.13
CA TYR A 134 -7.00 -20.76 29.25
C TYR A 134 -7.62 -19.73 28.32
N GLU A 135 -7.89 -20.10 27.08
CA GLU A 135 -8.33 -19.17 26.04
C GLU A 135 -9.11 -19.91 24.94
N ASP A 136 -10.13 -19.25 24.40
CA ASP A 136 -10.84 -19.74 23.22
C ASP A 136 -10.06 -19.36 21.95
N LEU A 137 -9.13 -20.23 21.54
CA LEU A 137 -8.30 -20.02 20.36
C LEU A 137 -9.12 -19.94 19.07
N GLU A 138 -10.31 -20.54 19.02
CA GLU A 138 -11.13 -20.53 17.82
C GLU A 138 -11.74 -19.14 17.58
N SER A 139 -12.33 -18.55 18.62
CA SER A 139 -12.86 -17.18 18.52
C SER A 139 -11.76 -16.14 18.28
N LEU A 140 -10.60 -16.32 18.90
CA LEU A 140 -9.44 -15.46 18.69
C LEU A 140 -8.90 -15.53 17.26
N ALA A 141 -8.73 -16.75 16.72
CA ALA A 141 -8.25 -16.95 15.37
C ALA A 141 -9.24 -16.37 14.33
N ALA A 142 -10.56 -16.56 14.53
CA ALA A 142 -11.58 -15.98 13.66
C ALA A 142 -11.53 -14.43 13.68
N ALA A 143 -11.41 -13.82 14.87
CA ALA A 143 -11.28 -12.37 15.01
C ALA A 143 -10.00 -11.84 14.35
N TYR A 144 -8.89 -12.57 14.48
CA TYR A 144 -7.62 -12.23 13.87
C TYR A 144 -7.68 -12.32 12.34
N THR A 145 -8.28 -13.39 11.82
CA THR A 145 -8.48 -13.59 10.38
C THR A 145 -9.32 -12.47 9.78
N LEU A 146 -10.42 -12.07 10.45
CA LEU A 146 -11.27 -10.96 10.02
C LEU A 146 -10.51 -9.62 10.04
N SER A 147 -9.69 -9.39 11.07
CA SER A 147 -8.87 -8.17 11.16
C SER A 147 -7.83 -8.11 10.05
N THR A 148 -7.19 -9.23 9.77
CA THR A 148 -6.21 -9.39 8.67
C THR A 148 -6.89 -9.18 7.32
N TRP A 149 -8.09 -9.73 7.14
CA TRP A 149 -8.88 -9.55 5.92
C TRP A 149 -9.17 -8.07 5.65
N ARG A 150 -9.55 -7.28 6.66
CA ARG A 150 -9.77 -5.83 6.51
C ARG A 150 -8.53 -5.08 6.04
N VAL A 151 -7.36 -5.44 6.58
CA VAL A 151 -6.08 -4.84 6.15
C VAL A 151 -5.75 -5.24 4.71
N LEU A 152 -6.02 -6.49 4.33
CA LEU A 152 -5.81 -6.95 2.95
C LEU A 152 -6.76 -6.25 1.97
N GLU A 153 -8.02 -6.05 2.35
CA GLU A 153 -8.98 -5.29 1.54
C GLU A 153 -8.53 -3.84 1.35
N GLU A 154 -8.06 -3.16 2.40
CA GLU A 154 -7.47 -1.82 2.28
C GLU A 154 -6.30 -1.80 1.30
N LYS A 155 -5.39 -2.76 1.40
CA LYS A 155 -4.25 -2.88 0.48
C LYS A 155 -4.71 -3.17 -0.95
N ALA A 156 -5.70 -4.03 -1.15
CA ALA A 156 -6.27 -4.31 -2.45
C ALA A 156 -6.95 -3.08 -3.06
N MET A 157 -7.70 -2.32 -2.26
CA MET A 157 -8.31 -1.05 -2.70
C MET A 157 -7.26 0.01 -3.06
N LEU A 158 -6.10 0.04 -2.41
CA LEU A 158 -5.02 0.96 -2.74
C LEU A 158 -4.21 0.52 -3.96
N ALA A 159 -3.82 -0.76 -3.99
CA ALA A 159 -2.75 -1.29 -4.81
C ALA A 159 -3.19 -2.33 -5.84
N GLY A 160 -4.45 -2.73 -5.87
CA GLY A 160 -4.97 -3.67 -6.86
C GLY A 160 -4.61 -3.22 -8.28
N GLN A 161 -4.17 -4.14 -9.13
CA GLN A 161 -3.64 -3.83 -10.46
C GLN A 161 -4.05 -4.91 -11.46
N ALA A 162 -5.10 -4.67 -12.21
CA ALA A 162 -5.54 -5.53 -13.30
C ALA A 162 -4.94 -5.12 -14.65
N ALA A 163 -4.47 -3.89 -14.78
CA ALA A 163 -3.88 -3.36 -16.00
C ALA A 163 -2.35 -3.33 -15.92
N ALA A 164 -1.66 -3.77 -16.97
CA ALA A 164 -0.21 -3.72 -17.07
C ALA A 164 0.34 -2.30 -17.00
N LEU A 165 1.52 -2.13 -16.40
CA LEU A 165 2.24 -0.86 -16.47
C LEU A 165 2.67 -0.55 -17.91
N PRO A 166 2.78 0.73 -18.28
CA PRO A 166 3.40 1.13 -19.53
C PRO A 166 4.83 0.64 -19.63
N ALA A 167 5.30 0.41 -20.86
CA ALA A 167 6.69 0.05 -21.11
C ALA A 167 7.64 1.13 -20.61
N ILE A 168 8.80 0.70 -20.10
CA ILE A 168 9.85 1.61 -19.64
C ILE A 168 10.46 2.32 -20.85
N GLY A 169 10.57 3.64 -20.75
CA GLY A 169 11.22 4.46 -21.77
C GLY A 169 12.74 4.28 -21.80
N THR A 170 13.40 5.07 -22.63
CA THR A 170 14.86 5.04 -22.77
C THR A 170 15.56 5.46 -21.49
N ILE A 171 16.49 4.63 -21.01
CA ILE A 171 17.33 4.93 -19.85
C ILE A 171 18.39 5.93 -20.27
N VAL A 172 18.59 6.98 -19.51
CA VAL A 172 19.67 7.95 -19.67
C VAL A 172 20.68 7.72 -18.54
N GLY A 173 21.88 7.27 -18.89
CA GLY A 173 22.99 7.09 -17.93
C GLY A 173 24.03 8.20 -18.07
N THR A 174 24.25 8.95 -17.01
CA THR A 174 25.27 10.02 -16.97
C THR A 174 26.46 9.54 -16.14
N PRO A 175 27.66 9.43 -16.74
CA PRO A 175 28.85 9.08 -16.00
C PRO A 175 29.33 10.26 -15.14
N VAL A 176 29.73 9.95 -13.91
CA VAL A 176 30.32 10.91 -12.97
C VAL A 176 31.74 10.43 -12.67
N ALA A 177 32.72 11.33 -12.74
CA ALA A 177 34.14 10.97 -12.64
C ALA A 177 34.57 10.48 -11.24
N THR A 178 33.77 10.74 -10.22
CA THR A 178 34.09 10.43 -8.82
C THR A 178 32.85 9.83 -8.10
N GLY A 179 33.04 9.40 -6.87
CA GLY A 179 31.90 8.98 -6.01
C GLY A 179 31.54 7.50 -6.12
N GLY A 180 32.36 6.69 -6.75
CA GLY A 180 32.15 5.25 -6.84
C GLY A 180 33.45 4.46 -6.95
N SER A 181 33.32 3.18 -7.29
CA SER A 181 34.42 2.24 -7.57
C SER A 181 34.23 1.51 -8.90
N LEU A 182 33.49 2.10 -9.83
CA LEU A 182 33.29 1.54 -11.16
C LEU A 182 34.62 1.51 -11.94
N PRO A 183 34.86 0.48 -12.77
CA PRO A 183 36.06 0.39 -13.59
C PRO A 183 36.00 1.38 -14.74
N ALA A 184 37.16 1.69 -15.31
CA ALA A 184 37.29 2.46 -16.55
C ALA A 184 36.86 1.59 -17.75
N ALA A 185 35.60 1.25 -17.83
CA ALA A 185 35.00 0.37 -18.84
C ALA A 185 33.51 0.71 -19.05
N ALA A 186 32.94 0.13 -20.09
CA ALA A 186 31.51 0.20 -20.32
C ALA A 186 30.75 -0.65 -19.30
N SER A 187 29.83 -0.05 -18.61
CA SER A 187 28.88 -0.71 -17.73
C SER A 187 27.47 -0.64 -18.34
N TYR A 188 26.73 -1.72 -18.25
CA TYR A 188 25.36 -1.81 -18.77
C TYR A 188 24.37 -1.62 -17.63
N VAL A 189 23.53 -0.62 -17.76
CA VAL A 189 22.49 -0.27 -16.79
C VAL A 189 21.14 -0.68 -17.34
N SER A 190 20.33 -1.32 -16.52
CA SER A 190 18.94 -1.65 -16.83
C SER A 190 18.04 -1.45 -15.62
N VAL A 191 16.73 -1.32 -15.85
CA VAL A 191 15.73 -1.03 -14.84
C VAL A 191 14.44 -1.81 -15.10
N GLN A 192 13.74 -2.15 -14.03
CA GLN A 192 12.39 -2.69 -14.05
C GLN A 192 11.48 -1.81 -13.21
N ALA A 193 10.29 -1.50 -13.71
CA ALA A 193 9.29 -0.79 -12.92
C ALA A 193 8.48 -1.75 -12.05
N ARG A 194 8.11 -1.31 -10.86
CA ARG A 194 7.18 -1.99 -9.97
C ARG A 194 5.88 -1.22 -9.85
N SER A 195 4.77 -1.93 -9.95
CA SER A 195 3.44 -1.39 -9.66
C SER A 195 3.13 -1.39 -8.17
N ALA A 196 2.02 -0.79 -7.78
CA ALA A 196 1.49 -0.89 -6.44
C ALA A 196 1.20 -2.34 -6.03
N HIS A 197 0.73 -3.19 -6.95
CA HIS A 197 0.56 -4.62 -6.76
C HIS A 197 1.89 -5.29 -6.34
N ASN A 198 2.96 -5.02 -7.08
CA ASN A 198 4.28 -5.59 -6.77
C ASN A 198 4.85 -5.13 -5.43
N TYR A 199 4.43 -3.97 -4.96
CA TYR A 199 4.83 -3.46 -3.65
C TYR A 199 4.35 -4.36 -2.51
N TYR A 200 3.14 -4.93 -2.61
CA TYR A 200 2.56 -5.78 -1.56
C TYR A 200 2.72 -7.27 -1.81
N TRP A 201 2.62 -7.71 -3.06
CA TRP A 201 2.55 -9.14 -3.38
C TRP A 201 3.75 -9.66 -4.17
N GLY A 202 4.75 -8.79 -4.40
CA GLY A 202 5.94 -9.15 -5.15
C GLY A 202 5.74 -9.18 -6.66
N GLY A 203 6.75 -9.66 -7.36
CA GLY A 203 6.81 -9.61 -8.82
C GLY A 203 7.62 -8.43 -9.33
N SER A 204 7.82 -8.35 -10.62
CA SER A 204 8.56 -7.26 -11.28
C SER A 204 8.07 -7.07 -12.71
N GLY A 205 8.24 -5.85 -13.21
CA GLY A 205 7.93 -5.52 -14.60
C GLY A 205 8.92 -6.08 -15.61
N VAL A 206 8.62 -5.85 -16.88
CA VAL A 206 9.55 -6.14 -17.98
C VAL A 206 10.77 -5.24 -17.85
N MET A 207 11.94 -5.80 -18.08
CA MET A 207 13.18 -5.04 -18.05
C MET A 207 13.25 -4.05 -19.22
N GLY A 208 13.59 -2.81 -18.91
CA GLY A 208 13.93 -1.80 -19.90
C GLY A 208 15.19 -2.21 -20.70
N THR A 209 15.30 -1.69 -21.91
CA THR A 209 16.46 -1.98 -22.78
C THR A 209 17.74 -1.51 -22.09
N PRO A 210 18.73 -2.40 -21.84
CA PRO A 210 19.98 -2.02 -21.21
C PRO A 210 20.76 -0.97 -22.00
N VAL A 211 21.29 0.03 -21.30
CA VAL A 211 22.10 1.11 -21.89
C VAL A 211 23.54 1.00 -21.41
N SER A 212 24.48 1.12 -22.37
CA SER A 212 25.91 1.12 -22.10
C SER A 212 26.39 2.52 -21.71
N VAL A 213 27.07 2.63 -20.58
CA VAL A 213 27.66 3.88 -20.09
C VAL A 213 29.12 3.64 -19.74
N THR A 214 30.03 4.40 -20.36
CA THR A 214 31.45 4.28 -20.10
C THR A 214 31.86 5.24 -18.97
N THR A 215 32.49 4.71 -17.93
CA THR A 215 32.98 5.47 -16.78
C THR A 215 34.51 5.50 -16.73
N VAL A 216 35.05 6.39 -15.91
CA VAL A 216 36.46 6.37 -15.50
C VAL A 216 36.63 5.52 -14.24
N SER A 217 37.86 5.07 -13.96
CA SER A 217 38.16 4.31 -12.74
C SER A 217 37.84 5.14 -11.48
N GLY A 218 37.06 4.55 -10.55
CA GLY A 218 36.59 5.25 -9.36
C GLY A 218 35.36 6.15 -9.59
N GLY A 219 34.77 6.12 -10.79
CA GLY A 219 33.56 6.86 -11.13
C GLY A 219 32.28 6.20 -10.64
N SER A 220 31.18 6.91 -10.85
CA SER A 220 29.81 6.45 -10.63
C SER A 220 28.93 6.71 -11.87
N ILE A 221 27.76 6.12 -11.93
CA ILE A 221 26.76 6.36 -12.98
C ILE A 221 25.47 6.82 -12.31
N THR A 222 24.96 7.98 -12.69
CA THR A 222 23.60 8.38 -12.37
C THR A 222 22.69 8.03 -13.53
N ALA A 223 21.78 7.12 -13.34
CA ALA A 223 20.78 6.72 -14.34
C ALA A 223 19.43 7.31 -14.02
N THR A 224 18.75 7.75 -15.07
CA THR A 224 17.37 8.28 -15.00
C THR A 224 16.54 7.62 -16.09
N VAL A 225 15.30 7.34 -15.79
CA VAL A 225 14.31 6.84 -16.76
C VAL A 225 13.10 7.75 -16.75
N PRO A 226 12.43 7.96 -17.90
CA PRO A 226 11.14 8.65 -17.90
C PRO A 226 10.16 8.01 -16.92
N ALA A 227 9.44 8.84 -16.18
CA ALA A 227 8.48 8.36 -15.19
C ALA A 227 7.44 7.44 -15.82
N VAL A 228 7.25 6.25 -15.26
CA VAL A 228 6.26 5.28 -15.69
C VAL A 228 4.99 5.51 -14.87
N LYS A 229 3.88 5.81 -15.54
CA LYS A 229 2.59 6.02 -14.86
C LYS A 229 2.15 4.77 -14.14
N GLY A 230 1.83 4.90 -12.85
CA GLY A 230 1.44 3.77 -12.00
C GLY A 230 2.62 3.01 -11.37
N ALA A 231 3.85 3.31 -11.74
CA ALA A 231 5.01 2.77 -11.03
C ALA A 231 5.20 3.46 -9.69
N VAL A 232 5.47 2.67 -8.66
CA VAL A 232 5.73 3.14 -7.29
C VAL A 232 7.17 2.92 -6.86
N ALA A 233 7.91 2.08 -7.59
CA ALA A 233 9.33 1.83 -7.36
C ALA A 233 10.01 1.33 -8.64
N TYR A 234 11.34 1.37 -8.63
CA TYR A 234 12.18 0.94 -9.74
C TYR A 234 13.32 0.06 -9.21
N ASP A 235 13.48 -1.13 -9.79
CA ASP A 235 14.59 -2.04 -9.51
C ASP A 235 15.69 -1.82 -10.52
N TRP A 236 16.86 -1.53 -10.05
CA TRP A 236 18.03 -1.18 -10.86
C TRP A 236 19.03 -2.31 -10.92
N PHE A 237 19.56 -2.53 -12.10
CA PHE A 237 20.55 -3.57 -12.37
C PHE A 237 21.74 -2.97 -13.11
N ILE A 238 22.94 -3.43 -12.74
CA ILE A 238 24.18 -3.04 -13.41
C ILE A 238 25.01 -4.28 -13.76
N GLY A 239 25.69 -4.27 -14.87
CA GLY A 239 26.55 -5.38 -15.30
C GLY A 239 27.68 -4.95 -16.22
N SER A 240 28.67 -5.84 -16.39
CA SER A 240 29.76 -5.64 -17.34
C SER A 240 29.37 -5.98 -18.78
N SER A 241 28.22 -6.61 -18.99
CA SER A 241 27.68 -6.94 -20.31
C SER A 241 26.16 -6.79 -20.33
N ASN A 242 25.57 -6.75 -21.52
CA ASN A 242 24.14 -6.62 -21.71
C ASN A 242 23.31 -7.73 -21.03
N SER A 243 23.89 -8.94 -20.87
CA SER A 243 23.23 -10.11 -20.27
C SER A 243 23.48 -10.28 -18.78
N ASN A 244 24.54 -9.72 -18.22
CA ASN A 244 25.04 -9.98 -16.86
C ASN A 244 24.67 -8.86 -15.86
N GLY A 245 23.46 -8.37 -15.90
CA GLY A 245 23.02 -7.39 -14.90
C GLY A 245 22.80 -8.05 -13.54
N VAL A 246 23.47 -7.53 -12.50
CA VAL A 246 23.22 -7.86 -11.11
C VAL A 246 22.36 -6.78 -10.47
N TYR A 247 21.53 -7.17 -9.50
CA TYR A 247 20.70 -6.23 -8.78
C TYR A 247 21.56 -5.23 -8.00
N ALA A 248 21.34 -3.93 -8.22
CA ALA A 248 22.08 -2.85 -7.58
C ALA A 248 21.29 -2.15 -6.47
N GLY A 249 19.96 -2.15 -6.55
CA GLY A 249 19.09 -1.54 -5.56
C GLY A 249 17.70 -1.23 -6.10
N THR A 250 16.79 -0.87 -5.19
CA THR A 250 15.45 -0.38 -5.51
C THR A 250 15.33 1.08 -5.07
N SER A 251 14.75 1.92 -5.90
CA SER A 251 14.41 3.30 -5.57
C SER A 251 12.92 3.56 -5.73
N VAL A 252 12.37 4.45 -4.94
CA VAL A 252 11.00 4.99 -5.11
C VAL A 252 10.95 6.08 -6.18
N THR A 253 12.11 6.50 -6.64
CA THR A 253 12.29 7.54 -7.67
C THR A 253 12.78 6.90 -8.96
N ASN A 254 12.50 7.53 -10.08
CA ASN A 254 12.94 7.12 -11.39
C ASN A 254 14.44 7.45 -11.69
N THR A 255 15.19 7.76 -10.63
CA THR A 255 16.64 8.03 -10.69
C THR A 255 17.38 7.14 -9.70
N PHE A 256 18.60 6.71 -10.08
CA PHE A 256 19.47 5.90 -9.22
C PHE A 256 20.94 6.15 -9.53
N THR A 257 21.79 6.13 -8.49
CA THR A 257 23.24 6.28 -8.63
C THR A 257 23.96 4.98 -8.31
N PHE A 258 24.63 4.44 -9.32
CA PHE A 258 25.45 3.24 -9.20
C PHE A 258 26.87 3.62 -8.79
N THR A 259 27.33 3.02 -7.72
CA THR A 259 28.70 3.26 -7.20
C THR A 259 29.61 2.05 -7.35
N THR A 260 29.05 0.85 -7.52
CA THR A 260 29.79 -0.42 -7.61
C THR A 260 29.14 -1.35 -8.63
N LEU A 261 29.90 -2.35 -9.12
CA LEU A 261 29.40 -3.46 -9.94
C LEU A 261 28.96 -4.66 -9.11
N THR A 262 29.06 -4.60 -7.80
CA THR A 262 28.68 -5.69 -6.90
C THR A 262 27.18 -5.73 -6.69
N ALA A 263 26.62 -6.94 -6.60
CA ALA A 263 25.21 -7.12 -6.26
C ALA A 263 24.89 -6.56 -4.87
N ALA A 264 23.78 -5.86 -4.76
CA ALA A 264 23.25 -5.51 -3.45
C ALA A 264 22.69 -6.77 -2.76
N THR A 265 22.99 -6.93 -1.48
CA THR A 265 22.58 -8.11 -0.70
C THR A 265 21.18 -8.00 -0.12
N ALA A 266 20.61 -6.81 -0.08
CA ALA A 266 19.25 -6.58 0.41
C ALA A 266 18.65 -5.35 -0.29
N PRO A 267 17.33 -5.31 -0.52
CA PRO A 267 16.68 -4.10 -0.98
C PRO A 267 16.81 -3.02 0.10
N PRO A 268 17.42 -1.88 -0.22
CA PRO A 268 17.47 -0.80 0.76
C PRO A 268 16.09 -0.17 0.92
N VAL A 269 15.59 -0.16 2.13
CA VAL A 269 14.63 0.85 2.64
C VAL A 269 13.19 0.82 2.08
N LEU A 270 12.73 -0.27 1.47
CA LEU A 270 11.27 -0.45 1.39
C LEU A 270 10.86 -1.33 2.58
N PRO A 271 9.86 -0.93 3.38
CA PRO A 271 9.51 -1.70 4.56
C PRO A 271 9.14 -3.12 4.17
N ASP A 272 9.80 -4.06 4.79
CA ASP A 272 9.59 -5.51 5.01
C ASP A 272 8.73 -6.36 4.06
N LEU A 273 8.18 -5.82 2.97
CA LEU A 273 7.28 -6.54 2.08
C LEU A 273 7.98 -7.20 0.89
N PHE A 274 9.24 -6.82 0.62
CA PHE A 274 10.04 -7.47 -0.41
C PHE A 274 10.94 -8.55 0.22
N THR A 275 10.43 -9.75 0.31
CA THR A 275 11.24 -10.91 0.67
C THR A 275 12.06 -11.35 -0.54
N GLY A 276 13.34 -11.03 -0.54
CA GLY A 276 14.30 -11.50 -1.52
C GLY A 276 14.87 -10.44 -2.47
N VAL A 277 15.96 -10.80 -3.12
CA VAL A 277 16.60 -9.95 -4.13
C VAL A 277 15.75 -9.98 -5.40
N PRO A 278 15.35 -8.83 -5.97
CA PRO A 278 14.61 -8.80 -7.22
C PRO A 278 15.35 -9.53 -8.33
N THR A 279 14.66 -10.38 -9.05
CA THR A 279 15.19 -11.09 -10.22
C THR A 279 14.76 -10.39 -11.49
N LYS A 280 15.59 -10.49 -12.52
CA LYS A 280 15.23 -10.01 -13.86
C LYS A 280 13.93 -10.67 -14.31
N GLY A 281 12.88 -9.89 -14.47
CA GLY A 281 11.61 -10.35 -15.02
C GLY A 281 11.71 -10.51 -16.55
N VAL A 282 11.31 -11.68 -17.05
CA VAL A 282 11.18 -11.93 -18.50
C VAL A 282 9.74 -11.68 -18.94
N ALA A 283 8.78 -11.87 -18.04
CA ALA A 283 7.37 -11.62 -18.26
C ALA A 283 6.90 -10.43 -17.42
N ASP A 284 5.85 -9.76 -17.87
CA ASP A 284 5.24 -8.67 -17.13
C ASP A 284 4.45 -9.24 -15.94
N GLY A 285 4.99 -9.03 -14.74
CA GLY A 285 4.36 -9.37 -13.47
C GLY A 285 3.81 -8.15 -12.72
N THR A 286 3.66 -7.00 -13.39
CA THR A 286 3.17 -5.76 -12.75
C THR A 286 1.68 -5.76 -12.49
N PHE A 287 0.96 -6.73 -13.03
CA PHE A 287 -0.50 -6.86 -12.89
C PHE A 287 -0.91 -8.31 -12.67
N SER A 288 -2.12 -8.50 -12.19
CA SER A 288 -2.75 -9.81 -12.07
C SER A 288 -4.14 -9.77 -12.70
N ALA A 289 -4.43 -10.75 -13.56
CA ALA A 289 -5.77 -10.90 -14.16
C ALA A 289 -6.85 -11.22 -13.11
N ASN A 290 -6.44 -11.65 -11.92
CA ASN A 290 -7.34 -11.95 -10.81
C ASN A 290 -7.55 -10.76 -9.85
N ASP A 291 -6.97 -9.59 -10.17
CA ASP A 291 -7.15 -8.38 -9.40
C ASP A 291 -8.23 -7.48 -10.03
N TYR A 292 -8.74 -6.56 -9.23
CA TYR A 292 -9.39 -5.35 -9.73
C TYR A 292 -8.40 -4.16 -9.69
N ASN A 293 -8.73 -3.08 -10.41
CA ASN A 293 -7.91 -1.87 -10.36
C ASN A 293 -8.22 -1.08 -9.09
N GLY A 294 -7.27 -1.01 -8.16
CA GLY A 294 -7.34 -0.21 -6.95
C GLY A 294 -7.26 1.30 -7.23
N LEU A 295 -7.13 2.11 -6.20
CA LEU A 295 -7.16 3.57 -6.28
C LEU A 295 -6.10 4.13 -7.25
N LEU A 296 -4.85 3.70 -7.13
CA LEU A 296 -3.77 4.20 -7.99
C LEU A 296 -3.99 3.81 -9.45
N ALA A 297 -4.26 2.54 -9.72
CA ALA A 297 -4.48 2.05 -11.08
C ALA A 297 -5.74 2.65 -11.71
N SER A 298 -6.88 2.67 -10.99
CA SER A 298 -8.14 3.22 -11.51
C SER A 298 -8.08 4.72 -11.77
N THR A 299 -7.27 5.45 -11.01
CA THR A 299 -7.04 6.88 -11.26
C THR A 299 -6.24 7.12 -12.53
N LEU A 300 -5.27 6.25 -12.84
CA LEU A 300 -4.37 6.42 -13.98
C LEU A 300 -4.80 5.67 -15.26
N LEU A 301 -5.89 4.89 -15.20
CA LEU A 301 -6.42 4.17 -16.36
C LEU A 301 -6.85 5.11 -17.49
N ASP A 302 -6.53 4.70 -18.72
CA ASP A 302 -7.11 5.26 -19.92
C ASP A 302 -8.38 4.50 -20.28
N TYR A 303 -9.52 5.05 -19.94
CA TYR A 303 -10.82 4.46 -20.28
C TYR A 303 -11.15 4.54 -21.77
N GLY A 304 -10.42 5.38 -22.55
CA GLY A 304 -10.56 5.48 -24.00
C GLY A 304 -9.83 4.38 -24.78
N ALA A 305 -8.82 3.75 -24.20
CA ALA A 305 -7.98 2.73 -24.82
C ALA A 305 -8.13 1.36 -24.15
N ALA A 306 -9.36 0.87 -24.03
CA ALA A 306 -9.66 -0.50 -23.60
C ALA A 306 -9.00 -0.95 -22.27
N GLY A 307 -8.90 -0.05 -21.29
CA GLY A 307 -8.45 -0.40 -19.93
C GLY A 307 -6.93 -0.55 -19.78
N THR A 308 -6.14 0.02 -20.68
CA THR A 308 -4.69 0.15 -20.52
C THR A 308 -4.33 1.41 -19.74
N LEU A 309 -3.20 1.39 -19.02
CA LEU A 309 -2.66 2.61 -18.45
C LEU A 309 -2.13 3.51 -19.56
N VAL A 310 -2.39 4.82 -19.48
CA VAL A 310 -1.98 5.79 -20.49
C VAL A 310 -0.46 5.77 -20.66
N THR A 311 -0.01 5.29 -21.81
CA THR A 311 1.37 5.43 -22.25
C THR A 311 1.57 6.85 -22.78
N SER A 312 2.36 7.63 -22.07
CA SER A 312 2.89 8.95 -22.44
C SER A 312 2.15 9.82 -23.47
N GLY A 313 1.79 11.00 -23.05
CA GLY A 313 2.01 12.26 -23.78
C GLY A 313 1.16 12.61 -24.98
N THR A 314 0.18 11.87 -25.40
CA THR A 314 -0.72 12.31 -26.47
C THR A 314 -2.09 12.67 -25.92
N ALA A 315 -2.48 13.89 -26.19
CA ALA A 315 -3.63 14.62 -25.72
C ALA A 315 -4.99 13.97 -26.01
N THR A 316 -5.28 12.87 -25.34
CA THR A 316 -6.67 12.47 -25.13
C THR A 316 -6.93 12.56 -23.63
N PRO A 317 -7.94 13.32 -23.18
CA PRO A 317 -8.25 13.53 -21.77
C PRO A 317 -8.91 12.26 -21.22
N SER A 318 -8.14 11.23 -21.03
CA SER A 318 -8.67 9.93 -20.63
C SER A 318 -8.19 9.47 -19.26
N GLY A 319 -7.24 10.20 -18.67
CA GLY A 319 -6.68 9.87 -17.36
C GLY A 319 -6.56 11.08 -16.43
N ALA A 320 -6.41 10.80 -15.14
CA ALA A 320 -6.19 11.80 -14.13
C ALA A 320 -4.88 12.58 -14.34
N THR A 321 -4.78 13.74 -13.70
CA THR A 321 -3.54 14.50 -13.65
C THR A 321 -2.43 13.66 -13.01
N PHE A 322 -1.32 13.49 -13.73
CA PHE A 322 -0.14 12.80 -13.27
C PHE A 322 1.07 13.73 -13.33
N ILE A 323 1.72 13.93 -12.20
CA ILE A 323 2.94 14.71 -12.08
C ILE A 323 4.03 13.82 -11.50
N SER A 324 5.22 13.84 -12.10
CA SER A 324 6.42 13.18 -11.57
C SER A 324 7.41 14.24 -11.10
N LEU A 325 7.97 14.05 -9.92
CA LEU A 325 9.05 14.90 -9.42
C LEU A 325 10.44 14.43 -9.87
N ASP A 326 10.52 13.32 -10.59
CA ASP A 326 11.78 12.78 -11.14
C ASP A 326 12.92 12.70 -10.11
N GLY A 327 12.57 12.32 -8.88
CA GLY A 327 13.53 12.22 -7.78
C GLY A 327 13.83 13.53 -7.07
N ALA A 328 13.08 14.59 -7.33
CA ALA A 328 13.16 15.80 -6.53
C ALA A 328 12.35 15.67 -5.22
N LYS A 329 12.75 16.44 -4.23
CA LYS A 329 12.01 16.60 -2.98
C LYS A 329 10.89 17.60 -3.15
N LEU A 330 9.86 17.52 -2.32
CA LEU A 330 8.86 18.58 -2.26
C LEU A 330 9.54 19.92 -1.96
N SER A 331 9.27 20.91 -2.76
CA SER A 331 9.85 22.24 -2.59
C SER A 331 9.13 22.99 -1.48
N ALA A 332 9.85 23.90 -0.84
CA ALA A 332 9.28 24.86 0.05
C ALA A 332 9.22 26.21 -0.67
N ALA A 333 8.04 26.71 -0.97
CA ALA A 333 7.90 28.05 -1.52
C ALA A 333 7.86 29.12 -0.43
N SER A 334 8.29 30.33 -0.78
CA SER A 334 8.07 31.50 0.06
C SER A 334 6.56 31.81 0.08
N GLY A 335 5.85 31.45 1.11
CA GLY A 335 4.42 31.74 1.19
C GLY A 335 3.50 30.62 1.67
N GLN A 336 4.07 29.59 2.30
CA GLN A 336 3.30 28.52 2.96
C GLN A 336 2.60 27.53 2.01
N SER A 337 2.86 27.59 0.70
CA SER A 337 2.36 26.61 -0.25
C SER A 337 3.48 25.66 -0.71
N ILE A 338 3.08 24.50 -1.22
CA ILE A 338 3.96 23.52 -1.85
C ILE A 338 3.65 23.57 -3.34
N PRO A 339 4.57 24.09 -4.18
CA PRO A 339 4.31 24.32 -5.61
C PRO A 339 3.84 23.08 -6.36
N GLU A 340 4.36 21.90 -5.99
CA GLU A 340 4.04 20.65 -6.65
C GLU A 340 2.60 20.21 -6.33
N LEU A 341 2.12 20.46 -5.11
CA LEU A 341 0.71 20.22 -4.76
C LEU A 341 -0.21 21.21 -5.44
N ASP A 342 0.19 22.49 -5.50
CA ASP A 342 -0.59 23.50 -6.20
C ASP A 342 -0.66 23.22 -7.70
N ALA A 343 0.44 22.74 -8.31
CA ALA A 343 0.45 22.31 -9.71
C ALA A 343 -0.46 21.09 -9.94
N LEU A 344 -0.48 20.14 -9.01
CA LEU A 344 -1.40 18.99 -9.06
C LEU A 344 -2.85 19.46 -9.01
N PHE A 345 -3.20 20.32 -8.07
CA PHE A 345 -4.55 20.85 -7.92
C PHE A 345 -4.97 21.70 -9.13
N GLN A 346 -4.04 22.50 -9.67
CA GLN A 346 -4.29 23.27 -10.89
C GLN A 346 -4.56 22.35 -12.09
N GLY A 347 -3.79 21.28 -12.25
CA GLY A 347 -4.02 20.30 -13.31
C GLY A 347 -5.38 19.62 -13.19
N ILE A 348 -5.77 19.21 -11.99
CA ILE A 348 -7.09 18.64 -11.72
C ILE A 348 -8.21 19.67 -12.01
N TYR A 349 -8.03 20.89 -11.53
CA TYR A 349 -9.00 21.96 -11.75
C TYR A 349 -9.20 22.29 -13.23
N GLN A 350 -8.14 22.31 -14.02
CA GLN A 350 -8.23 22.53 -15.47
C GLN A 350 -9.01 21.44 -16.19
N GLN A 351 -8.93 20.18 -15.71
CA GLN A 351 -9.60 19.05 -16.32
C GLN A 351 -11.05 18.90 -15.86
N SER A 352 -11.29 19.01 -14.55
CA SER A 352 -12.57 18.69 -13.92
C SER A 352 -13.34 19.91 -13.40
N GLN A 353 -12.71 21.10 -13.40
CA GLN A 353 -13.23 22.34 -12.77
C GLN A 353 -13.54 22.15 -11.27
N GLN A 354 -12.87 21.21 -10.62
CA GLN A 354 -13.05 20.92 -9.20
C GLN A 354 -11.70 20.79 -8.50
N ILE A 355 -11.68 21.10 -7.21
CA ILE A 355 -10.54 20.85 -6.34
C ILE A 355 -10.80 19.55 -5.58
N PRO A 356 -9.81 18.67 -5.43
CA PRO A 356 -9.93 17.49 -4.59
C PRO A 356 -10.19 17.91 -3.14
N ASN A 357 -10.97 17.14 -2.42
CA ASN A 357 -11.28 17.44 -1.02
C ASN A 357 -10.32 16.76 -0.04
N ARG A 358 -9.55 15.76 -0.48
CA ARG A 358 -8.52 15.13 0.34
C ARG A 358 -7.33 14.66 -0.47
N ILE A 359 -6.18 14.58 0.19
CA ILE A 359 -4.98 13.90 -0.31
C ILE A 359 -4.63 12.75 0.59
N LEU A 360 -4.31 11.61 -0.02
CA LEU A 360 -3.82 10.43 0.66
C LEU A 360 -2.30 10.37 0.50
N VAL A 361 -1.59 10.31 1.62
CA VAL A 361 -0.12 10.37 1.65
C VAL A 361 0.46 9.24 2.49
N ALA A 362 1.66 8.78 2.16
CA ALA A 362 2.42 7.90 3.03
C ALA A 362 3.00 8.68 4.21
N GLY A 363 3.40 7.97 5.26
CA GLY A 363 3.92 8.60 6.47
C GLY A 363 5.12 9.52 6.22
N GLN A 364 6.03 9.14 5.32
CA GLN A 364 7.19 9.95 4.92
C GLN A 364 6.76 11.28 4.27
N GLN A 365 5.87 11.22 3.28
CA GLN A 365 5.38 12.41 2.58
C GLN A 365 4.56 13.31 3.50
N GLY A 366 3.82 12.72 4.46
CA GLY A 366 3.14 13.50 5.50
C GLY A 366 4.11 14.29 6.37
N GLN A 367 5.26 13.71 6.72
CA GLN A 367 6.33 14.40 7.44
C GLN A 367 7.02 15.46 6.56
N ASP A 368 7.24 15.16 5.28
CA ASP A 368 7.85 16.11 4.34
C ASP A 368 6.96 17.35 4.17
N ILE A 369 5.64 17.17 3.96
CA ILE A 369 4.65 18.25 3.90
C ILE A 369 4.69 19.10 5.18
N LYS A 370 4.67 18.45 6.35
CA LYS A 370 4.80 19.14 7.63
C LYS A 370 6.08 19.97 7.69
N THR A 371 7.21 19.38 7.36
CA THR A 371 8.52 20.04 7.44
C THR A 371 8.59 21.24 6.48
N ARG A 372 8.03 21.10 5.27
CA ARG A 372 8.03 22.19 4.27
C ARG A 372 7.13 23.36 4.67
N ILE A 373 5.96 23.07 5.22
CA ILE A 373 5.01 24.12 5.64
C ILE A 373 5.45 24.75 6.97
N LEU A 374 5.78 23.94 7.98
CA LEU A 374 6.10 24.46 9.33
C LEU A 374 7.55 24.91 9.45
N GLY A 375 8.47 24.36 8.69
CA GLY A 375 9.90 24.73 8.74
C GLY A 375 10.21 26.12 8.25
N GLN A 376 9.29 26.77 7.52
CA GLN A 376 9.41 28.15 7.04
C GLN A 376 8.75 29.17 7.99
N GLN A 377 7.89 28.75 8.85
CA GLN A 377 7.40 29.57 9.93
C GLN A 377 8.35 29.44 11.11
N SER A 378 9.00 30.53 11.51
CA SER A 378 9.60 30.63 12.84
C SER A 378 8.54 30.14 13.81
N ALA A 379 8.80 29.00 14.45
CA ALA A 379 7.85 28.24 15.23
C ALA A 379 6.96 29.19 16.06
N LEU A 380 5.70 29.29 15.67
CA LEU A 380 4.69 29.88 16.54
C LEU A 380 4.54 28.84 17.68
N LEU A 381 5.32 29.08 18.72
CA LEU A 381 5.19 28.39 19.98
C LEU A 381 3.85 28.84 20.54
N GLU A 382 2.79 28.10 20.25
CA GLU A 382 1.51 28.33 20.87
C GLU A 382 1.65 27.88 22.33
N LEU A 383 1.99 28.83 23.16
CA LEU A 383 1.86 28.73 24.63
C LEU A 383 0.35 28.67 24.90
N ALA A 384 -0.21 27.48 24.88
CA ALA A 384 -1.54 27.25 25.45
C ALA A 384 -1.48 27.49 26.96
N GLY A 385 -1.64 28.74 27.35
CA GLY A 385 -1.81 29.15 28.71
C GLY A 385 -3.25 28.92 29.12
N ASP A 386 -3.55 27.82 29.76
CA ASP A 386 -4.73 27.69 30.60
C ASP A 386 -4.39 28.30 31.97
N SER A 387 -5.21 29.25 32.39
CA SER A 387 -5.03 30.00 33.65
C SER A 387 -5.12 29.04 34.83
N GLY A 388 -3.99 28.54 35.30
CA GLY A 388 -3.91 27.88 36.58
C GLY A 388 -3.00 26.67 36.73
N SER A 389 -2.45 26.06 35.69
CA SER A 389 -1.60 24.90 35.90
C SER A 389 -0.65 24.66 34.72
N ARG A 390 0.64 24.76 35.05
CA ARG A 390 1.80 24.30 34.26
C ARG A 390 1.77 24.61 32.75
N VAL A 391 2.49 25.62 32.37
CA VAL A 391 2.84 25.92 31.00
C VAL A 391 3.56 24.72 30.39
N GLY A 392 2.86 23.91 29.60
CA GLY A 392 3.45 22.84 28.81
C GLY A 392 3.83 23.40 27.45
N VAL A 393 5.10 23.28 27.07
CA VAL A 393 5.54 23.56 25.69
C VAL A 393 5.13 22.38 24.85
N VAL A 394 4.17 22.54 23.95
CA VAL A 394 3.84 21.53 22.95
C VAL A 394 4.82 21.67 21.79
N ALA A 395 5.84 20.82 21.77
CA ALA A 395 6.75 20.71 20.65
C ALA A 395 6.17 19.74 19.62
N GLY A 396 5.89 20.23 18.44
CA GLY A 396 5.43 19.43 17.29
C GLY A 396 4.09 19.94 16.76
N GLY A 397 4.00 20.07 15.46
CA GLY A 397 2.77 20.38 14.74
C GLY A 397 2.42 19.24 13.78
N SER A 398 1.17 19.11 13.37
CA SER A 398 0.76 18.27 12.26
C SER A 398 -0.01 19.14 11.25
N VAL A 399 0.17 18.85 9.97
CA VAL A 399 -0.62 19.47 8.91
C VAL A 399 -1.72 18.49 8.56
N SER A 400 -2.93 18.77 9.02
CA SER A 400 -4.12 17.96 8.70
C SER A 400 -4.95 18.55 7.57
N LYS A 401 -4.70 19.82 7.21
CA LYS A 401 -5.44 20.55 6.19
C LYS A 401 -4.49 21.41 5.36
N TYR A 402 -4.76 21.44 4.06
CA TYR A 402 -4.06 22.27 3.09
C TYR A 402 -5.07 23.17 2.39
N VAL A 403 -4.75 24.43 2.20
CA VAL A 403 -5.62 25.37 1.47
C VAL A 403 -5.12 25.46 0.04
N ALA A 404 -5.97 25.06 -0.92
CA ALA A 404 -5.67 25.14 -2.34
C ALA A 404 -5.71 26.61 -2.82
N PHE A 405 -5.17 26.86 -4.01
CA PHE A 405 -5.12 28.19 -4.62
C PHE A 405 -6.52 28.82 -4.83
N THR A 406 -7.59 28.03 -4.88
CA THR A 406 -8.98 28.49 -4.96
C THR A 406 -9.56 28.93 -3.61
N GLY A 407 -8.88 28.65 -2.51
CA GLY A 407 -9.36 28.87 -1.15
C GLY A 407 -10.08 27.65 -0.54
N ASP A 408 -10.25 26.58 -1.32
CA ASP A 408 -10.83 25.33 -0.82
C ASP A 408 -9.88 24.60 0.13
N VAL A 409 -10.45 23.96 1.14
CA VAL A 409 -9.68 23.22 2.14
C VAL A 409 -9.61 21.75 1.76
N VAL A 410 -8.39 21.25 1.64
CA VAL A 410 -8.08 19.85 1.31
C VAL A 410 -7.58 19.14 2.56
N ASP A 411 -8.19 18.03 2.93
CA ASP A 411 -7.78 17.24 4.09
C ASP A 411 -6.53 16.39 3.74
N VAL A 412 -5.52 16.44 4.62
CA VAL A 412 -4.30 15.62 4.50
C VAL A 412 -4.48 14.36 5.33
N GLN A 413 -4.64 13.22 4.68
CA GLN A 413 -4.86 11.93 5.30
C GLN A 413 -3.59 11.06 5.17
N VAL A 414 -2.97 10.73 6.27
CA VAL A 414 -1.82 9.82 6.30
C VAL A 414 -2.31 8.38 6.42
N SER A 415 -1.94 7.54 5.47
CA SER A 415 -2.24 6.11 5.51
C SER A 415 -0.96 5.29 5.73
N PRO A 416 -0.96 4.33 6.66
CA PRO A 416 0.18 3.43 6.86
C PRO A 416 0.37 2.47 5.68
N HIS A 417 -0.66 2.30 4.86
CA HIS A 417 -0.67 1.41 3.71
C HIS A 417 -0.41 2.13 2.38
N MET A 418 -0.18 3.44 2.40
CA MET A 418 0.15 4.17 1.17
C MET A 418 1.62 3.96 0.81
N MET A 419 1.89 3.76 -0.48
CA MET A 419 3.23 3.56 -1.00
C MET A 419 4.08 4.84 -0.84
N PRO A 420 5.34 4.72 -0.35
CA PRO A 420 6.22 5.88 -0.22
C PRO A 420 6.53 6.50 -1.59
N GLY A 421 6.80 7.80 -1.61
CA GLY A 421 7.09 8.54 -2.84
C GLY A 421 5.87 8.87 -3.69
N THR A 422 4.65 8.57 -3.22
CA THR A 422 3.41 8.79 -3.96
C THR A 422 2.38 9.53 -3.12
N ILE A 423 1.71 10.51 -3.73
CA ILE A 423 0.58 11.25 -3.16
C ILE A 423 -0.59 11.11 -4.13
N VAL A 424 -1.76 10.76 -3.63
CA VAL A 424 -2.99 10.68 -4.43
C VAL A 424 -3.98 11.72 -3.95
N ALA A 425 -4.39 12.60 -4.85
CA ALA A 425 -5.44 13.58 -4.60
C ALA A 425 -6.78 13.00 -5.05
N ILE A 426 -7.77 13.07 -4.17
CA ILE A 426 -9.06 12.42 -4.32
C ILE A 426 -10.18 13.44 -4.17
N SER A 427 -11.14 13.40 -5.09
CA SER A 427 -12.44 14.07 -4.94
C SER A 427 -13.47 13.02 -4.55
N ASP A 428 -14.04 13.14 -3.35
CA ASP A 428 -15.12 12.24 -2.92
C ASP A 428 -16.46 12.56 -3.59
N ARG A 429 -16.61 13.79 -4.08
CA ARG A 429 -17.85 14.27 -4.70
C ARG A 429 -17.53 15.02 -5.98
N VAL A 430 -18.33 14.79 -6.99
CA VAL A 430 -18.36 15.62 -8.20
C VAL A 430 -19.69 16.36 -8.24
N ASN A 431 -19.60 17.67 -8.18
CA ASN A 431 -20.78 18.53 -8.19
C ASN A 431 -21.29 18.72 -9.62
N PHE A 432 -21.89 17.69 -10.19
CA PHE A 432 -22.49 17.73 -11.51
C PHE A 432 -24.01 17.87 -11.38
N PRO A 433 -24.62 18.98 -11.88
CA PRO A 433 -26.02 19.29 -11.62
C PRO A 433 -27.02 18.20 -12.02
N GLU A 434 -26.69 17.43 -13.06
CA GLU A 434 -27.61 16.45 -13.65
C GLU A 434 -27.40 15.01 -13.17
N SER A 435 -26.23 14.65 -12.70
CA SER A 435 -25.92 13.25 -12.35
C SER A 435 -25.87 12.96 -10.85
N GLY A 436 -25.75 13.99 -10.00
CA GLY A 436 -25.78 13.83 -8.54
C GLY A 436 -24.81 12.77 -7.99
N ILE A 437 -23.60 12.65 -8.59
CA ILE A 437 -22.61 11.69 -8.14
C ILE A 437 -22.05 12.17 -6.81
N THR A 438 -22.58 11.58 -5.73
CA THR A 438 -22.18 11.92 -4.37
C THR A 438 -20.94 11.13 -3.92
N ASN A 439 -20.65 9.99 -4.56
CA ASN A 439 -19.53 9.14 -4.25
C ASN A 439 -18.74 8.84 -5.53
N VAL A 440 -17.57 9.41 -5.64
CA VAL A 440 -16.63 9.17 -6.75
C VAL A 440 -15.99 7.80 -6.60
N LEU A 441 -15.53 7.50 -5.40
CA LEU A 441 -14.99 6.20 -5.05
C LEU A 441 -16.08 5.33 -4.44
N GLU A 442 -16.24 4.13 -4.95
CA GLU A 442 -17.27 3.19 -4.53
C GLU A 442 -16.73 1.76 -4.57
N SER A 443 -16.98 1.01 -3.53
CA SER A 443 -16.79 -0.45 -3.54
C SER A 443 -18.13 -1.11 -3.84
N ARG A 444 -18.18 -1.94 -4.86
CA ARG A 444 -19.36 -2.76 -5.17
C ARG A 444 -19.10 -4.19 -4.82
N VAL A 445 -20.04 -4.77 -4.09
CA VAL A 445 -19.94 -6.10 -3.52
C VAL A 445 -21.03 -6.97 -4.09
N GLN A 446 -20.65 -8.03 -4.80
CA GLN A 446 -21.60 -9.03 -5.28
C GLN A 446 -21.97 -10.01 -4.16
N ARG A 447 -20.97 -10.42 -3.38
CA ARG A 447 -21.12 -11.21 -2.17
C ARG A 447 -20.33 -10.55 -1.06
N ASP A 448 -21.01 -10.18 -0.01
CA ASP A 448 -20.37 -9.57 1.17
C ASP A 448 -19.47 -10.57 1.89
N VAL A 449 -18.69 -10.07 2.82
CA VAL A 449 -17.76 -10.87 3.61
C VAL A 449 -18.50 -12.04 4.26
N GLN A 450 -18.07 -13.23 3.93
CA GLN A 450 -18.60 -14.47 4.48
C GLN A 450 -17.46 -15.35 4.95
N GLU A 451 -17.68 -15.96 6.09
CA GLU A 451 -16.84 -17.03 6.60
C GLU A 451 -17.38 -18.36 6.09
N TRP A 452 -16.51 -19.18 5.55
CA TRP A 452 -16.79 -20.53 5.12
C TRP A 452 -16.04 -21.49 6.00
N ASP A 453 -16.75 -22.23 6.84
CA ASP A 453 -16.18 -23.26 7.69
C ASP A 453 -16.20 -24.59 6.93
N TYR A 454 -15.03 -25.16 6.66
CA TYR A 454 -14.88 -26.46 5.99
C TYR A 454 -14.93 -27.63 6.96
N GLY A 455 -15.06 -27.36 8.24
CA GLY A 455 -15.06 -28.37 9.28
C GLY A 455 -13.67 -28.99 9.50
N VAL A 456 -13.68 -30.26 9.88
CA VAL A 456 -12.44 -30.99 10.17
C VAL A 456 -11.83 -31.53 8.88
N THR A 457 -10.70 -30.96 8.50
CA THR A 457 -9.90 -31.47 7.39
C THR A 457 -8.67 -32.20 7.92
N ARG A 458 -8.21 -33.20 7.18
CA ARG A 458 -6.95 -33.87 7.44
C ARG A 458 -5.98 -33.47 6.33
N THR A 459 -4.87 -32.86 6.69
CA THR A 459 -3.84 -32.57 5.71
C THR A 459 -3.31 -33.87 5.12
N THR A 460 -3.27 -33.98 3.81
CA THR A 460 -2.74 -35.16 3.08
C THR A 460 -1.22 -35.30 3.21
N SER A 461 -0.55 -34.32 3.82
CA SER A 461 0.89 -34.36 4.10
C SER A 461 1.18 -35.38 5.19
N VAL A 462 2.22 -36.20 4.99
CA VAL A 462 2.73 -37.12 6.01
C VAL A 462 3.08 -36.32 7.27
N GLY A 463 2.36 -36.57 8.38
CA GLY A 463 2.54 -35.88 9.65
C GLY A 463 1.51 -34.79 9.95
N GLY A 464 0.50 -34.54 9.09
CA GLY A 464 -0.58 -33.60 9.37
C GLY A 464 -1.61 -34.16 10.32
N GLY A 465 -1.85 -33.48 11.45
CA GLY A 465 -2.94 -33.74 12.39
C GLY A 465 -4.30 -33.27 11.88
N PRO A 466 -5.38 -33.54 12.62
CA PRO A 466 -6.71 -33.01 12.32
C PRO A 466 -6.71 -31.50 12.53
N ARG A 467 -7.23 -30.75 11.55
CA ARG A 467 -7.31 -29.28 11.56
C ARG A 467 -8.73 -28.82 11.25
N LYS A 468 -9.11 -27.72 11.83
CA LYS A 468 -10.25 -26.95 11.39
C LYS A 468 -9.76 -25.88 10.43
N GLU A 469 -10.35 -25.83 9.23
CA GLU A 469 -10.00 -24.86 8.20
C GLU A 469 -11.22 -24.00 7.89
N TRP A 470 -10.98 -22.71 7.72
CA TRP A 470 -12.01 -21.74 7.30
C TRP A 470 -11.43 -20.70 6.36
N ASP A 471 -12.31 -20.16 5.54
CA ASP A 471 -12.00 -19.06 4.63
C ASP A 471 -12.87 -17.87 4.96
N VAL A 472 -12.29 -16.68 4.96
CA VAL A 472 -13.00 -15.41 4.87
C VAL A 472 -12.92 -14.91 3.44
N SER A 473 -14.06 -14.69 2.81
CA SER A 473 -14.09 -14.28 1.39
C SER A 473 -15.21 -13.29 1.09
N SER A 474 -14.92 -12.39 0.14
CA SER A 474 -15.90 -11.51 -0.52
C SER A 474 -15.76 -11.63 -2.03
N ILE A 475 -16.76 -11.16 -2.78
CA ILE A 475 -16.64 -10.92 -4.22
C ILE A 475 -16.98 -9.46 -4.44
N GLU A 476 -16.00 -8.69 -4.84
CA GLU A 476 -16.08 -7.24 -4.90
C GLU A 476 -15.30 -6.63 -6.05
N THR A 477 -15.52 -5.35 -6.28
CA THR A 477 -14.74 -4.55 -7.20
C THR A 477 -14.68 -3.11 -6.69
N PHE A 478 -13.59 -2.43 -7.01
CA PHE A 478 -13.39 -1.02 -6.71
C PHE A 478 -13.65 -0.16 -7.94
N LEU A 479 -14.34 0.95 -7.76
CA LEU A 479 -14.71 1.87 -8.82
C LEU A 479 -14.23 3.28 -8.52
N ASN A 480 -13.59 3.89 -9.50
CA ASN A 480 -13.39 5.34 -9.56
C ASN A 480 -14.25 5.89 -10.70
N ARG A 481 -15.30 6.61 -10.34
CA ARG A 481 -16.30 7.11 -11.30
C ARG A 481 -15.89 8.42 -11.99
N ALA A 482 -14.98 9.16 -11.38
CA ALA A 482 -14.49 10.43 -11.90
C ALA A 482 -12.97 10.53 -11.78
N PRO A 483 -12.22 9.73 -12.55
CA PRO A 483 -10.75 9.74 -12.49
C PRO A 483 -10.16 11.12 -12.81
N LEU A 484 -10.81 11.92 -13.66
CA LEU A 484 -10.36 13.28 -14.00
C LEU A 484 -10.42 14.26 -12.83
N ALA A 485 -11.24 13.99 -11.82
CA ALA A 485 -11.31 14.76 -10.58
C ALA A 485 -10.29 14.30 -9.52
N CYS A 486 -9.48 13.30 -9.85
CA CYS A 486 -8.40 12.78 -9.04
C CYS A 486 -7.05 13.07 -9.70
N GLY A 487 -5.96 12.92 -8.95
CA GLY A 487 -4.62 13.11 -9.49
C GLY A 487 -3.56 12.39 -8.68
N VAL A 488 -2.42 12.17 -9.30
CA VAL A 488 -1.28 11.47 -8.68
C VAL A 488 -0.01 12.28 -8.83
N LEU A 489 0.70 12.44 -7.74
CA LEU A 489 2.06 12.96 -7.68
C LEU A 489 2.98 11.83 -7.26
N SER A 490 3.99 11.52 -8.05
CA SER A 490 4.86 10.36 -7.86
C SER A 490 6.34 10.70 -7.94
N ASN A 491 7.20 9.70 -7.68
CA ASN A 491 8.66 9.80 -7.73
C ASN A 491 9.24 10.87 -6.80
N ILE A 492 8.61 11.05 -5.63
CA ILE A 492 9.01 12.03 -4.63
C ILE A 492 10.16 11.46 -3.81
N GLN A 493 11.29 12.15 -3.78
CA GLN A 493 12.39 11.80 -2.89
C GLN A 493 12.04 12.21 -1.45
N ALA A 494 12.38 11.36 -0.48
CA ALA A 494 12.27 11.68 0.94
C ALA A 494 13.14 12.90 1.30
N GLY A 495 12.61 13.83 2.10
CA GLY A 495 13.25 15.06 2.30
C GLY A 495 13.65 15.71 3.50
#